data_1b7acd8a68353a2a0c411d47e2a413c8
#
_entry.id   1b7acd8a68353a2a0c411d47e2a413c8
#
_cell.length_a   1.000
_cell.length_b   1.000
_cell.length_c   1.000
_cell.angle_alpha   90.00
_cell.angle_beta   90.00
_cell.angle_gamma   90.00
#
_symmetry.space_group_name_H-M   'P 1'
#
loop_
_entity.id
_entity.type
_entity.pdbx_description
1 polymer ?
#
loop_
_entity_poly.entity_id
_entity_poly.type
_entity_poly.pdbx_seq_one_letter_code
_entity_poly.pdbx_strand_id
1 'polypeptide(L)'
;MGRATAFLGLLIALAAGAYLVTQRSQSPDGAGNPRSTIDVVGVKNDLVTLANAERRYFARENKYASLDELRSAGDISMPSDNRGPYLYTVDVSETSFRITATYTGPPDPDAIRSLSIDETMQIR
;
A
#
# COMPACT_ATOMS: atom_id res chain seq x y z
N MET A 1 -30.40 14.87 -20.88
CA MET A 1 -30.26 14.27 -20.99
C MET A 1 -29.46 13.36 -20.47
N GLY A 2 -28.91 12.88 -21.04
CA GLY A 2 -28.15 11.82 -20.64
C GLY A 2 -27.49 11.99 -19.36
N ARG A 3 -27.18 13.06 -19.10
CA ARG A 3 -26.49 13.24 -18.01
C ARG A 3 -27.10 12.74 -16.85
N ALA A 4 -28.16 12.82 -16.74
CA ALA A 4 -28.79 12.46 -15.55
C ALA A 4 -28.53 11.07 -15.36
N THR A 5 -28.60 10.43 -16.36
CA THR A 5 -28.46 9.10 -16.19
C THR A 5 -27.21 8.76 -15.64
N ALA A 6 -26.34 9.43 -15.97
CA ALA A 6 -25.11 9.11 -15.50
C ALA A 6 -25.01 8.96 -14.06
N PHE A 7 -25.41 9.91 -13.46
CA PHE A 7 -25.19 9.77 -12.14
C PHE A 7 -25.91 8.86 -11.44
N LEU A 8 -26.85 8.44 -11.97
CA LEU A 8 -27.57 7.58 -11.39
C LEU A 8 -26.77 6.41 -11.19
N GLY A 9 -26.04 6.05 -12.03
CA GLY A 9 -25.40 4.80 -11.92
C GLY A 9 -24.46 4.93 -10.81
N LEU A 10 -23.93 6.03 -10.67
CA LEU A 10 -23.04 6.17 -9.73
C LEU A 10 -23.48 5.87 -8.43
N LEU A 11 -24.55 6.25 -8.07
CA LEU A 11 -24.96 6.00 -6.85
C LEU A 11 -25.03 4.66 -6.53
N ILE A 12 -25.36 3.90 -7.31
CA ILE A 12 -25.44 2.62 -7.09
C ILE A 12 -24.19 2.10 -6.67
N ALA A 13 -23.29 2.43 -7.26
CA ALA A 13 -22.03 1.90 -7.00
C ALA A 13 -21.73 2.10 -5.61
N LEU A 14 -21.95 3.21 -5.17
CA LEU A 14 -21.65 3.42 -3.92
C LEU A 14 -22.33 2.66 -2.99
N ALA A 15 -23.43 2.43 -3.18
CA ALA A 15 -24.19 1.77 -2.24
C ALA A 15 -23.56 0.45 -2.10
N ALA A 16 -23.29 -0.09 -3.09
CA ALA A 16 -22.76 -1.37 -3.05
C ALA A 16 -21.53 -1.35 -2.25
N GLY A 17 -20.77 -0.52 -2.54
CA GLY A 17 -19.57 -0.57 -1.88
C GLY A 17 -19.75 -0.44 -0.44
N ALA A 18 -20.51 0.36 -0.13
CA ALA A 18 -20.67 0.55 1.21
C ALA A 18 -21.04 -0.63 1.91
N TYR A 19 -21.86 -1.34 1.43
CA TYR A 19 -22.32 -2.26 2.14
C TYR A 19 -21.49 -3.31 2.27
N LEU A 20 -20.73 -3.43 1.42
CA LEU A 20 -20.02 -4.52 1.50
C LEU A 20 -19.13 -4.34 2.57
N VAL A 21 -18.77 -3.32 2.80
CA VAL A 21 -17.89 -3.12 3.74
C VAL A 21 -18.40 -3.65 4.93
N THR A 22 -19.54 -3.48 5.18
CA THR A 22 -19.97 -3.86 6.38
C THR A 22 -19.86 -5.20 6.59
N GLN A 23 -20.08 -5.92 5.73
CA GLN A 23 -20.03 -7.18 5.98
C GLN A 23 -18.83 -7.61 6.40
N ARG A 24 -17.93 -7.14 6.02
CA ARG A 24 -16.79 -7.66 6.32
C ARG A 24 -16.58 -7.64 7.69
N SER A 25 -17.15 -6.91 8.24
CA SER A 25 -16.81 -6.76 9.55
C SER A 25 -17.19 -7.90 10.33
N GLN A 26 -18.01 -8.60 9.87
CA GLN A 26 -18.37 -9.58 10.66
C GLN A 26 -17.61 -10.73 10.66
N SER A 27 -16.87 -10.98 9.98
CA SER A 27 -16.28 -12.23 9.97
C SER A 27 -15.07 -12.22 10.71
N PRO A 28 -14.88 -11.51 11.39
CA PRO A 28 -13.71 -11.41 12.07
C PRO A 28 -13.29 -12.55 12.78
N ASP A 29 -14.03 -13.17 13.32
CA ASP A 29 -13.61 -14.15 14.07
C ASP A 29 -12.76 -15.06 13.38
N GLY A 30 -13.04 -15.46 12.43
CA GLY A 30 -12.26 -16.47 11.88
C GLY A 30 -11.01 -15.94 11.43
N ALA A 31 -10.95 -14.78 11.30
CA ALA A 31 -9.82 -14.25 10.77
C ALA A 31 -8.71 -14.02 11.68
N GLY A 32 -8.74 -14.40 12.75
CA GLY A 32 -7.66 -14.14 13.58
C GLY A 32 -7.54 -12.69 13.97
N ASN A 33 -6.40 -12.15 13.96
CA ASN A 33 -6.21 -10.82 14.49
C ASN A 33 -6.61 -9.75 13.48
N PRO A 34 -7.67 -9.02 13.73
CA PRO A 34 -8.12 -8.01 12.80
C PRO A 34 -7.10 -6.91 12.63
N ARG A 35 -6.34 -6.64 13.66
CA ARG A 35 -5.38 -5.60 13.55
C ARG A 35 -4.28 -6.00 12.57
N SER A 36 -3.85 -7.23 12.59
CA SER A 36 -2.82 -7.65 11.67
C SER A 36 -3.35 -7.56 10.25
N THR A 37 -4.61 -7.86 10.05
CA THR A 37 -5.17 -7.78 8.72
C THR A 37 -5.19 -6.34 8.22
N ILE A 38 -5.54 -5.42 9.10
CA ILE A 38 -5.59 -4.04 8.70
C ILE A 38 -4.18 -3.54 8.39
N ASP A 39 -3.20 -3.97 9.18
CA ASP A 39 -1.83 -3.54 8.93
C ASP A 39 -1.34 -4.05 7.58
N VAL A 40 -1.66 -5.30 7.25
CA VAL A 40 -1.20 -5.85 5.99
C VAL A 40 -1.84 -5.12 4.80
N VAL A 41 -3.13 -4.77 4.89
CA VAL A 41 -3.76 -4.04 3.82
C VAL A 41 -3.10 -2.67 3.68
N GLY A 42 -2.83 -2.01 4.80
CA GLY A 42 -2.17 -0.71 4.76
C GLY A 42 -0.78 -0.81 4.19
N VAL A 43 -0.06 -1.89 4.53
CA VAL A 43 1.29 -2.09 4.03
C VAL A 43 1.24 -2.29 2.52
N LYS A 44 0.29 -3.06 2.00
CA LYS A 44 0.23 -3.27 0.57
C LYS A 44 -0.06 -1.95 -0.15
N ASN A 45 -0.94 -1.12 0.43
CA ASN A 45 -1.23 0.14 -0.18
C ASN A 45 0.00 1.05 -0.14
N ASP A 46 0.75 1.01 0.94
CA ASP A 46 1.95 1.82 1.05
C ASP A 46 2.99 1.37 0.04
N LEU A 47 3.14 0.06 -0.15
CA LEU A 47 4.11 -0.44 -1.10
C LEU A 47 3.77 0.03 -2.52
N VAL A 48 2.50 0.01 -2.88
CA VAL A 48 2.10 0.49 -4.20
C VAL A 48 2.36 1.99 -4.31
N THR A 49 2.07 2.74 -3.27
CA THR A 49 2.30 4.17 -3.28
C THR A 49 3.78 4.49 -3.44
N LEU A 50 4.62 3.75 -2.72
CA LEU A 50 6.06 3.97 -2.81
C LEU A 50 6.58 3.55 -4.18
N ALA A 51 6.07 2.47 -4.74
CA ALA A 51 6.52 2.03 -6.05
C ALA A 51 6.13 3.04 -7.12
N ASN A 52 4.93 3.62 -7.02
CA ASN A 52 4.53 4.62 -7.98
C ASN A 52 5.39 5.89 -7.80
N ALA A 53 5.78 6.20 -6.58
CA ALA A 53 6.64 7.36 -6.35
C ALA A 53 8.00 7.12 -6.99
N GLU A 54 8.53 5.89 -6.90
CA GLU A 54 9.80 5.57 -7.52
C GLU A 54 9.70 5.74 -9.04
N ARG A 55 8.58 5.33 -9.62
CA ARG A 55 8.44 5.46 -11.06
C ARG A 55 8.37 6.92 -11.47
N ARG A 56 7.69 7.76 -10.68
CA ARG A 56 7.62 9.17 -11.00
C ARG A 56 9.00 9.82 -10.86
N TYR A 57 9.74 9.42 -9.84
CA TYR A 57 11.06 9.97 -9.59
C TYR A 57 11.97 9.57 -10.76
N PHE A 58 11.90 8.32 -11.18
CA PHE A 58 12.73 7.85 -12.28
C PHE A 58 12.41 8.63 -13.56
N ALA A 59 11.15 8.94 -13.80
CA ALA A 59 10.77 9.67 -14.98
C ALA A 59 11.38 11.07 -15.01
N ARG A 60 11.60 11.66 -13.84
CA ARG A 60 12.17 12.99 -13.78
C ARG A 60 13.68 12.96 -13.66
N GLU A 61 14.21 12.07 -12.84
CA GLU A 61 15.62 12.09 -12.51
C GLU A 61 16.45 10.99 -13.18
N ASN A 62 15.79 10.11 -13.86
CA ASN A 62 16.43 9.01 -14.56
C ASN A 62 17.18 8.06 -13.61
N LYS A 63 16.71 7.97 -12.40
CA LYS A 63 17.25 7.04 -11.41
C LYS A 63 16.19 6.83 -10.35
N TYR A 64 16.32 5.76 -9.60
CA TYR A 64 15.41 5.49 -8.49
C TYR A 64 15.97 6.13 -7.21
N ALA A 65 15.15 6.28 -6.20
CA ALA A 65 15.48 7.06 -5.02
C ALA A 65 15.30 6.29 -3.72
N SER A 66 15.98 6.72 -2.69
CA SER A 66 15.78 6.17 -1.36
C SER A 66 14.49 6.76 -0.79
N LEU A 67 14.03 6.25 0.34
CA LEU A 67 12.83 6.80 0.96
C LEU A 67 13.04 8.26 1.31
N ASP A 68 14.21 8.60 1.83
CA ASP A 68 14.46 9.99 2.19
C ASP A 68 14.44 10.89 0.96
N GLU A 69 14.96 10.40 -0.15
CA GLU A 69 14.96 11.20 -1.35
C GLU A 69 13.54 11.38 -1.89
N LEU A 70 12.70 10.34 -1.81
CA LEU A 70 11.33 10.46 -2.24
C LEU A 70 10.59 11.47 -1.36
N ARG A 71 10.87 11.45 -0.06
CA ARG A 71 10.19 12.32 0.85
C ARG A 71 10.65 13.77 0.60
N SER A 72 11.93 13.97 0.40
CA SER A 72 12.45 15.31 0.16
C SER A 72 11.95 15.87 -1.17
N ALA A 73 11.72 15.01 -2.14
CA ALA A 73 11.24 15.47 -3.42
C ALA A 73 9.73 15.72 -3.43
N GLY A 74 9.07 15.37 -2.36
CA GLY A 74 7.62 15.56 -2.28
C GLY A 74 6.83 14.47 -2.98
N ASP A 75 7.45 13.38 -3.35
CA ASP A 75 6.76 12.29 -4.02
C ASP A 75 6.00 11.41 -3.05
N ILE A 76 6.33 11.44 -1.79
CA ILE A 76 5.57 10.73 -0.77
C ILE A 76 5.39 11.65 0.43
N SER A 77 4.36 11.39 1.20
CA SER A 77 4.10 12.20 2.37
C SER A 77 4.18 11.40 3.67
N MET A 78 4.74 10.22 3.62
CA MET A 78 4.83 9.41 4.82
C MET A 78 5.80 10.04 5.81
N PRO A 79 5.39 10.26 7.03
CA PRO A 79 6.25 10.90 8.02
C PRO A 79 7.33 9.99 8.59
N SER A 80 7.17 8.70 8.44
CA SER A 80 8.15 7.77 8.98
C SER A 80 8.30 6.59 8.05
N ASP A 81 9.25 5.73 8.34
CA ASP A 81 9.55 4.60 7.48
C ASP A 81 8.84 3.33 7.92
N ASN A 82 7.78 3.45 8.67
CA ASN A 82 7.09 2.26 9.14
C ASN A 82 5.58 2.44 9.19
N ARG A 83 4.87 1.34 9.22
CA ARG A 83 3.45 1.36 9.45
C ARG A 83 3.23 0.29 10.53
N GLY A 84 2.89 0.70 11.74
CA GLY A 84 2.74 -0.23 12.84
C GLY A 84 4.02 -1.02 13.01
N PRO A 85 3.94 -2.32 13.03
CA PRO A 85 5.13 -3.13 13.24
C PRO A 85 5.93 -3.40 11.96
N TYR A 86 5.53 -2.84 10.82
CA TYR A 86 6.24 -3.08 9.59
C TYR A 86 7.18 -1.92 9.25
N LEU A 87 8.43 -2.24 8.97
CA LEU A 87 9.42 -1.26 8.62
C LEU A 87 9.69 -1.34 7.13
N TYR A 88 9.72 -0.21 6.45
CA TYR A 88 9.96 -0.17 5.02
C TYR A 88 11.43 0.10 4.72
N THR A 89 11.99 -0.64 3.77
CA THR A 89 13.35 -0.39 3.31
C THR A 89 13.31 -0.37 1.79
N VAL A 90 14.19 0.39 1.18
CA VAL A 90 14.25 0.50 -0.26
C VAL A 90 15.65 0.19 -0.74
N ASP A 91 15.76 -0.74 -1.68
CA ASP A 91 17.03 -1.07 -2.29
C ASP A 91 16.92 -0.62 -3.74
N VAL A 92 17.84 0.16 -4.21
CA VAL A 92 17.79 0.64 -5.59
C VAL A 92 19.03 0.29 -6.36
N SER A 93 18.87 0.13 -7.68
CA SER A 93 19.99 -0.08 -8.55
C SER A 93 19.73 0.83 -9.75
N GLU A 94 20.58 0.78 -10.75
CA GLU A 94 20.41 1.66 -11.87
C GLU A 94 19.14 1.39 -12.65
N THR A 95 18.70 0.16 -12.67
CA THR A 95 17.56 -0.21 -13.47
C THR A 95 16.39 -0.78 -12.69
N SER A 96 16.50 -0.89 -11.40
CA SER A 96 15.41 -1.49 -10.63
C SER A 96 15.36 -0.99 -9.20
N PHE A 97 14.27 -1.31 -8.53
CA PHE A 97 14.16 -1.01 -7.12
C PHE A 97 13.40 -2.16 -6.46
N ARG A 98 13.56 -2.28 -5.17
CA ARG A 98 12.75 -3.22 -4.40
C ARG A 98 12.43 -2.55 -3.07
N ILE A 99 11.16 -2.47 -2.74
CA ILE A 99 10.72 -1.89 -1.48
C ILE A 99 10.20 -3.04 -0.65
N THR A 100 10.70 -3.21 0.55
CA THR A 100 10.34 -4.32 1.41
C THR A 100 9.74 -3.81 2.71
N ALA A 101 8.66 -4.42 3.14
CA ALA A 101 8.07 -4.14 4.44
C ALA A 101 8.39 -5.36 5.29
N THR A 102 9.11 -5.18 6.37
CA THR A 102 9.53 -6.27 7.24
C THR A 102 8.85 -6.18 8.58
N TYR A 103 8.32 -7.28 9.05
CA TYR A 103 7.64 -7.30 10.34
C TYR A 103 8.68 -7.20 11.45
N THR A 104 8.55 -6.22 12.34
CA THR A 104 9.48 -6.02 13.42
C THR A 104 8.79 -6.07 14.77
N GLY A 105 7.55 -6.49 14.81
CA GLY A 105 6.81 -6.53 16.09
C GLY A 105 7.10 -7.78 16.90
N PRO A 106 6.34 -7.97 17.94
CA PRO A 106 6.51 -9.15 18.79
C PRO A 106 6.24 -10.41 17.99
N PRO A 107 6.77 -11.53 18.42
CA PRO A 107 6.56 -12.79 17.69
C PRO A 107 5.08 -13.06 17.51
N ASP A 108 4.67 -13.34 16.31
CA ASP A 108 3.27 -13.57 16.01
C ASP A 108 3.24 -14.59 14.86
N PRO A 109 2.76 -15.80 15.10
CA PRO A 109 2.75 -16.82 14.07
C PRO A 109 1.82 -16.48 12.92
N ASP A 110 0.88 -15.58 13.12
CA ASP A 110 -0.03 -15.22 12.07
C ASP A 110 0.44 -14.01 11.27
N ALA A 111 1.51 -13.39 11.66
CA ALA A 111 1.95 -12.19 10.97
C ALA A 111 2.72 -12.55 9.71
N ILE A 112 2.52 -11.78 8.66
CA ILE A 112 3.28 -11.95 7.46
C ILE A 112 4.63 -11.34 7.74
N ARG A 113 5.70 -12.09 7.53
CA ARG A 113 7.03 -11.64 7.89
C ARG A 113 7.54 -10.54 7.02
N SER A 114 7.25 -10.58 5.74
CA SER A 114 7.68 -9.51 4.88
C SER A 114 6.87 -9.50 3.60
N LEU A 115 6.80 -8.35 2.98
CA LEU A 115 6.14 -8.18 1.70
C LEU A 115 7.05 -7.25 0.91
N SER A 116 7.14 -7.43 -0.40
CA SER A 116 7.97 -6.54 -1.19
C SER A 116 7.33 -6.25 -2.54
N ILE A 117 7.76 -5.17 -3.16
CA ILE A 117 7.29 -4.77 -4.47
C ILE A 117 8.50 -4.27 -5.23
N ASP A 118 8.55 -4.51 -6.52
CA ASP A 118 9.69 -4.07 -7.31
C ASP A 118 9.19 -3.37 -8.57
N GLU A 119 10.07 -3.16 -9.54
CA GLU A 119 9.71 -2.41 -10.72
C GLU A 119 8.63 -3.10 -11.56
N THR A 120 8.35 -4.36 -11.31
CA THR A 120 7.27 -5.03 -12.03
C THR A 120 5.93 -4.71 -11.41
N MET A 121 5.91 -4.02 -10.29
CA MET A 121 4.69 -3.64 -9.58
C MET A 121 3.92 -4.82 -8.98
N GLN A 122 4.59 -5.93 -8.79
CA GLN A 122 3.94 -7.08 -8.18
C GLN A 122 4.38 -7.23 -6.74
N ILE A 123 3.44 -7.47 -5.86
CA ILE A 123 3.75 -7.65 -4.44
C ILE A 123 4.00 -9.13 -4.19
N ARG A 124 5.04 -9.45 -3.47
CA ARG A 124 5.40 -10.83 -3.17
C ARG A 124 5.58 -11.10 -1.71
#